data_f39d6382539933c13dfcf11b73391072
#
_entry.id   f39d6382539933c13dfcf11b73391072
#
_cell.length_a   1.000
_cell.length_b   1.000
_cell.length_c   1.000
_cell.angle_alpha   90.00
_cell.angle_beta   90.00
_cell.angle_gamma   90.00
#
_symmetry.space_group_name_H-M   'P 1'
#
loop_
_entity.id
_entity.type
_entity.pdbx_description
1 polymer ?
#
loop_
_entity_poly.entity_id
_entity_poly.type
_entity_poly.pdbx_seq_one_letter_code
_entity_poly.pdbx_strand_id
1 'polypeptide(L)'
;MRNSLFIFYTLLLGSIGSLFLKNNDAAVTIKQIQDEKVSQLIACAPGADENIYAGSDGKFISVMPGWGNHFYKISTESDSAQFYFDQGLTMYYSYHAREAVASFKEASRFDSSCAMTYWGQALAMGPAYNGGYSYKMKKDVPSVIARMNSSTSKVSDEEKDLIDDLEQAFAKVDQKKFVTV
;
A
#
# COMPACT_ATOMS: atom_id res chain seq x y z
N MET A 1 57.43 -10.85 -38.19
CA MET A 1 56.07 -10.37 -38.59
C MET A 1 54.90 -11.27 -38.17
N ARG A 2 55.11 -12.58 -37.93
CA ARG A 2 54.03 -13.55 -37.61
C ARG A 2 53.52 -13.44 -36.17
N ASN A 3 54.30 -12.96 -35.24
CA ASN A 3 53.93 -12.84 -33.81
C ASN A 3 53.12 -11.54 -33.51
N SER A 4 53.25 -10.52 -34.32
CA SER A 4 52.51 -9.27 -34.14
C SER A 4 51.03 -9.39 -34.52
N LEU A 5 50.70 -10.25 -35.51
CA LEU A 5 49.31 -10.49 -35.92
C LEU A 5 48.54 -11.30 -34.83
N PHE A 6 49.16 -12.22 -34.15
CA PHE A 6 48.56 -13.01 -33.06
C PHE A 6 48.18 -12.15 -31.87
N ILE A 7 48.99 -11.19 -31.50
CA ILE A 7 48.72 -10.27 -30.38
C ILE A 7 47.53 -9.35 -30.70
N PHE A 8 47.44 -8.87 -31.93
CA PHE A 8 46.30 -8.05 -32.37
C PHE A 8 44.99 -8.85 -32.37
N TYR A 9 45.01 -10.12 -32.77
CA TYR A 9 43.80 -10.97 -32.78
C TYR A 9 43.30 -11.33 -31.40
N THR A 10 44.18 -11.56 -30.44
CA THR A 10 43.80 -11.84 -29.04
C THR A 10 43.28 -10.61 -28.31
N LEU A 11 43.81 -9.42 -28.59
CA LEU A 11 43.30 -8.16 -28.09
C LEU A 11 41.93 -7.80 -28.68
N LEU A 12 41.68 -8.09 -29.95
CA LEU A 12 40.38 -7.85 -30.60
C LEU A 12 39.31 -8.81 -30.06
N LEU A 13 39.59 -10.08 -29.85
CA LEU A 13 38.67 -11.04 -29.25
C LEU A 13 38.36 -10.73 -27.78
N GLY A 14 39.33 -10.22 -27.03
CA GLY A 14 39.17 -9.81 -25.64
C GLY A 14 38.22 -8.57 -25.55
N SER A 15 38.35 -7.63 -26.45
CA SER A 15 37.47 -6.43 -26.48
C SER A 15 36.04 -6.77 -26.89
N ILE A 16 35.83 -7.69 -27.82
CA ILE A 16 34.50 -8.17 -28.22
C ILE A 16 33.84 -8.95 -27.08
N GLY A 17 34.58 -9.84 -26.40
CA GLY A 17 34.10 -10.57 -25.24
C GLY A 17 33.66 -9.65 -24.08
N SER A 18 34.44 -8.59 -23.81
CA SER A 18 34.12 -7.58 -22.80
C SER A 18 32.87 -6.77 -23.16
N LEU A 19 32.63 -6.50 -24.45
CA LEU A 19 31.42 -5.80 -24.91
C LEU A 19 30.16 -6.69 -24.78
N PHE A 20 30.30 -8.00 -25.06
CA PHE A 20 29.20 -8.97 -24.91
C PHE A 20 28.83 -9.17 -23.43
N LEU A 21 29.80 -9.24 -22.53
CA LEU A 21 29.53 -9.34 -21.08
C LEU A 21 28.83 -8.10 -20.55
N LYS A 22 29.27 -6.91 -20.97
CA LYS A 22 28.64 -5.64 -20.58
C LYS A 22 27.20 -5.50 -21.07
N ASN A 23 26.89 -6.01 -22.26
CA ASN A 23 25.52 -6.03 -22.79
C ASN A 23 24.62 -7.04 -22.05
N ASN A 24 25.16 -8.17 -21.60
CA ASN A 24 24.41 -9.15 -20.83
C ASN A 24 24.05 -8.61 -19.44
N ASP A 25 24.94 -7.89 -18.77
CA ASP A 25 24.66 -7.26 -17.47
C ASP A 25 23.58 -6.18 -17.59
N ALA A 26 23.62 -5.36 -18.65
CA ALA A 26 22.59 -4.38 -18.93
C ALA A 26 21.23 -5.03 -19.24
N ALA A 27 21.20 -6.11 -20.02
CA ALA A 27 19.98 -6.87 -20.32
C ALA A 27 19.37 -7.53 -19.08
N VAL A 28 20.20 -8.10 -18.21
CA VAL A 28 19.79 -8.67 -16.92
C VAL A 28 19.22 -7.58 -16.02
N THR A 29 19.88 -6.41 -15.93
CA THR A 29 19.40 -5.26 -15.15
C THR A 29 18.07 -4.72 -15.65
N ILE A 30 17.89 -4.59 -16.98
CA ILE A 30 16.63 -4.14 -17.57
C ILE A 30 15.51 -5.14 -17.29
N LYS A 31 15.79 -6.44 -17.39
CA LYS A 31 14.82 -7.50 -17.10
C LYS A 31 14.41 -7.49 -15.63
N GLN A 32 15.35 -7.32 -14.70
CA GLN A 32 15.05 -7.19 -13.27
C GLN A 32 14.18 -5.96 -12.96
N ILE A 33 14.47 -4.80 -13.57
CA ILE A 33 13.66 -3.59 -13.43
C ILE A 33 12.26 -3.77 -14.03
N GLN A 34 12.13 -4.50 -15.13
CA GLN A 34 10.83 -4.80 -15.72
C GLN A 34 10.03 -5.80 -14.90
N ASP A 35 10.66 -6.85 -14.37
CA ASP A 35 10.01 -7.83 -13.50
C ASP A 35 9.57 -7.19 -12.17
N GLU A 36 10.36 -6.27 -11.61
CA GLU A 36 10.00 -5.48 -10.43
C GLU A 36 8.83 -4.52 -10.71
N LYS A 37 8.83 -3.82 -11.85
CA LYS A 37 7.69 -2.98 -12.26
C LYS A 37 6.44 -3.79 -12.58
N VAL A 38 6.58 -4.96 -13.21
CA VAL A 38 5.44 -5.84 -13.51
C VAL A 38 4.85 -6.41 -12.23
N SER A 39 5.65 -6.79 -11.24
CA SER A 39 5.13 -7.25 -9.95
C SER A 39 4.37 -6.15 -9.19
N GLN A 40 4.77 -4.88 -9.36
CA GLN A 40 4.03 -3.73 -8.83
C GLN A 40 2.69 -3.47 -9.57
N LEU A 41 2.58 -3.86 -10.83
CA LEU A 41 1.35 -3.70 -11.63
C LEU A 41 0.30 -4.81 -11.41
N ILE A 42 0.68 -5.94 -10.79
CA ILE A 42 -0.24 -7.07 -10.52
C ILE A 42 -1.00 -6.90 -9.18
N ALA A 43 -1.05 -5.70 -8.64
CA ALA A 43 -1.70 -5.39 -7.37
C ALA A 43 -3.22 -5.65 -7.33
N CYS A 44 -3.85 -5.91 -8.46
CA CYS A 44 -5.26 -6.28 -8.56
C CYS A 44 -5.52 -7.80 -8.50
N ALA A 45 -4.48 -8.64 -8.39
CA ALA A 45 -4.67 -10.10 -8.35
C ALA A 45 -5.21 -10.55 -6.98
N PRO A 46 -6.27 -11.38 -6.92
CA PRO A 46 -6.74 -11.96 -5.66
C PRO A 46 -5.61 -12.80 -5.03
N GLY A 47 -5.24 -12.52 -3.78
CA GLY A 47 -4.26 -13.30 -3.03
C GLY A 47 -2.82 -12.76 -3.01
N ALA A 48 -2.54 -11.58 -3.61
CA ALA A 48 -1.25 -10.94 -3.40
C ALA A 48 -1.09 -10.50 -1.93
N ASP A 49 0.10 -10.75 -1.38
CA ASP A 49 0.45 -10.52 0.02
C ASP A 49 0.19 -9.05 0.42
N GLU A 50 -0.35 -8.82 1.62
CA GLU A 50 -0.66 -7.47 2.14
C GLU A 50 0.60 -6.59 2.32
N ASN A 51 1.79 -7.19 2.26
CA ASN A 51 3.08 -6.52 2.43
C ASN A 51 3.74 -6.03 1.12
N ILE A 52 3.08 -6.14 -0.03
CA ILE A 52 3.66 -5.75 -1.33
C ILE A 52 4.10 -4.28 -1.37
N TYR A 53 3.48 -3.43 -0.56
CA TYR A 53 3.76 -1.99 -0.51
C TYR A 53 4.77 -1.60 0.56
N ALA A 54 5.17 -2.51 1.44
CA ALA A 54 6.20 -2.22 2.43
C ALA A 54 7.55 -2.07 1.72
N GLY A 55 7.98 -0.84 1.52
CA GLY A 55 9.30 -0.53 0.98
C GLY A 55 10.41 -1.00 1.92
N SER A 56 11.60 -1.24 1.37
CA SER A 56 12.82 -1.57 2.14
C SER A 56 13.21 -0.47 3.14
N ASP A 57 12.59 0.71 3.06
CA ASP A 57 12.80 1.87 3.93
C ASP A 57 11.82 1.92 5.13
N GLY A 58 11.05 0.85 5.36
CA GLY A 58 10.08 0.73 6.45
C GLY A 58 8.78 1.51 6.25
N LYS A 59 8.54 2.04 5.07
CA LYS A 59 7.27 2.67 4.71
C LYS A 59 6.25 1.63 4.26
N PHE A 60 4.99 1.85 4.60
CA PHE A 60 3.90 1.03 4.09
C PHE A 60 3.56 1.33 2.63
N ILE A 61 3.75 2.58 2.21
CA ILE A 61 3.52 3.04 0.83
C ILE A 61 4.28 4.35 0.57
N SER A 62 4.65 4.55 -0.69
CA SER A 62 5.21 5.83 -1.15
C SER A 62 4.11 6.83 -1.51
N VAL A 63 4.48 8.10 -1.68
CA VAL A 63 3.61 9.13 -2.25
C VAL A 63 3.19 8.72 -3.66
N MET A 64 1.89 8.77 -3.93
CA MET A 64 1.30 8.41 -5.23
C MET A 64 0.73 9.67 -5.89
N PRO A 65 1.47 10.34 -6.79
CA PRO A 65 0.99 11.55 -7.44
C PRO A 65 -0.03 11.24 -8.55
N GLY A 66 -0.88 12.23 -8.86
CA GLY A 66 -1.77 12.16 -10.03
C GLY A 66 -3.14 11.53 -9.77
N TRP A 67 -3.49 11.22 -8.53
CA TRP A 67 -4.77 10.61 -8.16
C TRP A 67 -5.83 11.61 -7.70
N GLY A 68 -5.54 12.91 -7.73
CA GLY A 68 -6.46 13.97 -7.32
C GLY A 68 -6.01 14.70 -6.07
N ASN A 69 -6.85 15.63 -5.60
CA ASN A 69 -6.57 16.52 -4.46
C ASN A 69 -7.68 16.42 -3.42
N HIS A 70 -8.15 15.23 -3.12
CA HIS A 70 -9.14 15.07 -2.04
C HIS A 70 -8.51 15.47 -0.72
N PHE A 71 -9.24 16.26 0.05
CA PHE A 71 -8.81 16.73 1.36
C PHE A 71 -9.96 16.59 2.36
N TYR A 72 -9.68 15.92 3.47
CA TYR A 72 -10.58 15.85 4.62
C TYR A 72 -9.76 16.06 5.88
N LYS A 73 -9.98 17.20 6.56
CA LYS A 73 -9.23 17.54 7.76
C LYS A 73 -9.53 16.56 8.88
N ILE A 74 -8.47 15.97 9.46
CA ILE A 74 -8.54 15.09 10.62
C ILE A 74 -7.84 15.72 11.82
N SER A 75 -8.17 15.22 13.03
CA SER A 75 -7.61 15.67 14.30
C SER A 75 -6.17 15.17 14.48
N THR A 76 -5.26 15.72 13.68
CA THR A 76 -3.82 15.48 13.78
C THR A 76 -3.04 16.79 13.64
N GLU A 77 -1.88 16.88 14.31
CA GLU A 77 -0.92 17.97 14.12
C GLU A 77 0.19 17.61 13.12
N SER A 78 0.20 16.36 12.62
CA SER A 78 1.21 15.88 11.68
C SER A 78 0.75 16.08 10.23
N ASP A 79 1.39 17.00 9.52
CA ASP A 79 1.14 17.23 8.08
C ASP A 79 1.33 15.95 7.27
N SER A 80 2.29 15.10 7.64
CA SER A 80 2.51 13.82 6.97
C SER A 80 1.39 12.83 7.24
N ALA A 81 0.85 12.76 8.45
CA ALA A 81 -0.30 11.92 8.76
C ALA A 81 -1.53 12.38 7.98
N GLN A 82 -1.79 13.70 7.94
CA GLN A 82 -2.87 14.29 7.15
C GLN A 82 -2.72 13.94 5.67
N PHE A 83 -1.51 14.11 5.11
CA PHE A 83 -1.23 13.83 3.69
C PHE A 83 -1.53 12.37 3.33
N TYR A 84 -1.01 11.41 4.11
CA TYR A 84 -1.23 9.99 3.83
C TYR A 84 -2.67 9.55 4.13
N PHE A 85 -3.37 10.22 5.02
CA PHE A 85 -4.80 10.02 5.23
C PHE A 85 -5.60 10.43 3.97
N ASP A 86 -5.34 11.61 3.42
CA ASP A 86 -5.99 12.10 2.20
C ASP A 86 -5.66 11.20 0.98
N GLN A 87 -4.41 10.72 0.87
CA GLN A 87 -4.06 9.72 -0.13
C GLN A 87 -4.87 8.42 0.06
N GLY A 88 -5.03 7.98 1.30
CA GLY A 88 -5.83 6.80 1.63
C GLY A 88 -7.29 6.93 1.23
N LEU A 89 -7.92 8.08 1.52
CA LEU A 89 -9.29 8.36 1.08
C LEU A 89 -9.41 8.39 -0.45
N THR A 90 -8.48 9.04 -1.12
CA THR A 90 -8.44 9.08 -2.59
C THR A 90 -8.38 7.67 -3.19
N MET A 91 -7.50 6.81 -2.65
CA MET A 91 -7.39 5.42 -3.08
C MET A 91 -8.65 4.62 -2.77
N TYR A 92 -9.24 4.81 -1.59
CA TYR A 92 -10.47 4.12 -1.19
C TYR A 92 -11.63 4.43 -2.16
N TYR A 93 -11.88 5.71 -2.44
CA TYR A 93 -12.94 6.12 -3.37
C TYR A 93 -12.64 5.77 -4.83
N SER A 94 -11.39 5.51 -5.17
CA SER A 94 -10.97 4.99 -6.47
C SER A 94 -10.97 3.45 -6.55
N TYR A 95 -11.52 2.75 -5.54
CA TYR A 95 -11.58 1.30 -5.43
C TYR A 95 -10.21 0.60 -5.29
N HIS A 96 -9.17 1.31 -4.91
CA HIS A 96 -7.84 0.81 -4.62
C HIS A 96 -7.68 0.50 -3.13
N ALA A 97 -8.48 -0.45 -2.61
CA ALA A 97 -8.58 -0.70 -1.18
C ALA A 97 -7.25 -1.11 -0.51
N ARG A 98 -6.33 -1.76 -1.23
CA ARG A 98 -5.02 -2.15 -0.69
C ARG A 98 -4.12 -0.95 -0.48
N GLU A 99 -4.02 -0.10 -1.50
CA GLU A 99 -3.27 1.16 -1.47
C GLU A 99 -3.85 2.09 -0.40
N ALA A 100 -5.17 2.10 -0.26
CA ALA A 100 -5.85 2.83 0.80
C ALA A 100 -5.42 2.35 2.19
N VAL A 101 -5.46 1.03 2.46
CA VAL A 101 -4.99 0.46 3.74
C VAL A 101 -3.53 0.81 3.99
N ALA A 102 -2.66 0.67 2.99
CA ALA A 102 -1.24 0.99 3.12
C ALA A 102 -1.01 2.49 3.40
N SER A 103 -1.79 3.38 2.76
CA SER A 103 -1.72 4.82 3.00
C SER A 103 -2.18 5.18 4.42
N PHE A 104 -3.27 4.60 4.92
CA PHE A 104 -3.73 4.82 6.28
C PHE A 104 -2.77 4.23 7.33
N LYS A 105 -2.11 3.10 7.04
CA LYS A 105 -1.03 2.55 7.88
C LYS A 105 0.16 3.51 7.94
N GLU A 106 0.54 4.10 6.80
CA GLU A 106 1.59 5.10 6.76
C GLU A 106 1.20 6.37 7.54
N ALA A 107 -0.05 6.83 7.43
CA ALA A 107 -0.56 7.92 8.25
C ALA A 107 -0.43 7.61 9.75
N SER A 108 -0.80 6.40 10.20
CA SER A 108 -0.67 5.99 11.60
C SER A 108 0.79 5.83 12.06
N ARG A 109 1.74 5.66 11.15
CA ARG A 109 3.18 5.67 11.47
C ARG A 109 3.65 7.08 11.82
N PHE A 110 3.10 8.12 11.19
CA PHE A 110 3.41 9.52 11.50
C PHE A 110 2.66 10.06 12.72
N ASP A 111 1.42 9.56 12.97
CA ASP A 111 0.66 9.89 14.17
C ASP A 111 -0.14 8.68 14.66
N SER A 112 0.46 7.91 15.55
CA SER A 112 -0.16 6.71 16.15
C SER A 112 -1.23 7.03 17.18
N SER A 113 -1.41 8.30 17.57
CA SER A 113 -2.45 8.77 18.49
C SER A 113 -3.70 9.29 17.78
N CYS A 114 -3.69 9.42 16.45
CA CYS A 114 -4.81 9.89 15.67
C CYS A 114 -5.79 8.74 15.36
N ALA A 115 -7.00 8.77 15.93
CA ALA A 115 -8.03 7.74 15.73
C ALA A 115 -8.43 7.59 14.26
N MET A 116 -8.49 8.69 13.50
CA MET A 116 -8.93 8.69 12.12
C MET A 116 -8.01 7.90 11.19
N THR A 117 -6.72 7.75 11.51
CA THR A 117 -5.81 6.90 10.73
C THR A 117 -6.18 5.42 10.84
N TYR A 118 -6.68 4.98 11.99
CA TYR A 118 -7.19 3.61 12.21
C TYR A 118 -8.61 3.45 11.67
N TRP A 119 -9.44 4.50 11.77
CA TRP A 119 -10.75 4.55 11.12
C TRP A 119 -10.61 4.29 9.61
N GLY A 120 -9.69 4.98 8.95
CA GLY A 120 -9.41 4.78 7.53
C GLY A 120 -8.96 3.36 7.20
N GLN A 121 -8.08 2.76 8.03
CA GLN A 121 -7.67 1.36 7.87
C GLN A 121 -8.87 0.42 7.97
N ALA A 122 -9.70 0.57 9.00
CA ALA A 122 -10.90 -0.26 9.19
C ALA A 122 -11.91 -0.07 8.06
N LEU A 123 -12.15 1.17 7.62
CA LEU A 123 -13.00 1.49 6.47
C LEU A 123 -12.54 0.74 5.21
N ALA A 124 -11.26 0.81 4.89
CA ALA A 124 -10.71 0.18 3.67
C ALA A 124 -10.61 -1.35 3.77
N MET A 125 -10.57 -1.91 4.98
CA MET A 125 -10.62 -3.36 5.23
C MET A 125 -12.05 -3.88 5.43
N GLY A 126 -13.01 -2.99 5.60
CA GLY A 126 -14.39 -3.31 5.90
C GLY A 126 -15.20 -3.83 4.72
N PRO A 127 -16.49 -4.10 4.97
CA PRO A 127 -17.40 -4.50 3.92
C PRO A 127 -17.56 -3.34 2.93
N ALA A 128 -17.15 -3.54 1.68
CA ALA A 128 -17.42 -2.59 0.62
C ALA A 128 -18.94 -2.46 0.42
N TYR A 129 -19.39 -1.27 0.04
CA TYR A 129 -20.81 -0.96 -0.19
C TYR A 129 -21.51 -2.02 -1.04
N ASN A 130 -20.85 -2.53 -2.06
CA ASN A 130 -21.37 -3.55 -2.98
C ASN A 130 -21.10 -5.01 -2.56
N GLY A 131 -20.33 -5.25 -1.52
CA GLY A 131 -19.83 -6.57 -1.13
C GLY A 131 -20.37 -7.12 0.19
N GLY A 132 -21.33 -6.44 0.82
CA GLY A 132 -21.81 -6.78 2.17
C GLY A 132 -22.42 -8.17 2.33
N TYR A 133 -22.80 -8.84 1.25
CA TYR A 133 -23.37 -10.20 1.29
C TYR A 133 -22.32 -11.31 1.45
N SER A 134 -21.07 -11.06 1.06
CA SER A 134 -19.99 -12.05 1.08
C SER A 134 -18.78 -11.60 1.89
N TYR A 135 -18.89 -10.51 2.63
CA TYR A 135 -17.77 -9.99 3.42
C TYR A 135 -17.38 -10.98 4.52
N LYS A 136 -16.09 -11.31 4.55
CA LYS A 136 -15.44 -12.00 5.67
C LYS A 136 -14.54 -11.02 6.37
N MET A 137 -14.75 -10.84 7.68
CA MET A 137 -13.92 -9.94 8.49
C MET A 137 -12.45 -10.37 8.40
N LYS A 138 -11.59 -9.44 8.01
CA LYS A 138 -10.15 -9.67 7.96
C LYS A 138 -9.61 -9.82 9.38
N LYS A 139 -8.57 -10.64 9.54
CA LYS A 139 -7.96 -10.97 10.85
C LYS A 139 -7.53 -9.73 11.64
N ASP A 140 -7.05 -8.70 10.96
CA ASP A 140 -6.48 -7.51 11.60
C ASP A 140 -7.52 -6.47 12.02
N VAL A 141 -8.76 -6.54 11.50
CA VAL A 141 -9.81 -5.55 11.77
C VAL A 141 -10.09 -5.37 13.26
N PRO A 142 -10.24 -6.41 14.09
CA PRO A 142 -10.50 -6.21 15.53
C PRO A 142 -9.40 -5.43 16.24
N SER A 143 -8.14 -5.66 15.89
CA SER A 143 -7.00 -4.95 16.48
C SER A 143 -6.94 -3.49 16.03
N VAL A 144 -7.32 -3.20 14.79
CA VAL A 144 -7.39 -1.83 14.26
C VAL A 144 -8.52 -1.05 14.94
N ILE A 145 -9.70 -1.63 15.09
CA ILE A 145 -10.84 -1.02 15.82
C ILE A 145 -10.45 -0.75 17.27
N ALA A 146 -9.80 -1.71 17.93
CA ALA A 146 -9.34 -1.49 19.32
C ALA A 146 -8.36 -0.32 19.45
N ARG A 147 -7.44 -0.14 18.46
CA ARG A 147 -6.55 1.02 18.43
C ARG A 147 -7.29 2.32 18.16
N MET A 148 -8.22 2.32 17.20
CA MET A 148 -9.10 3.47 16.94
C MET A 148 -9.75 3.95 18.23
N ASN A 149 -10.41 3.05 18.98
CA ASN A 149 -11.14 3.37 20.20
C ASN A 149 -10.23 3.86 21.33
N SER A 150 -9.01 3.33 21.42
CA SER A 150 -8.04 3.81 22.41
C SER A 150 -7.47 5.20 22.11
N SER A 151 -7.70 5.74 20.92
CA SER A 151 -7.12 6.99 20.41
C SER A 151 -8.14 8.13 20.30
N THR A 152 -9.35 8.00 20.84
CA THR A 152 -10.47 8.95 20.65
C THR A 152 -10.39 10.21 21.50
N SER A 153 -9.35 10.41 22.30
CA SER A 153 -9.28 11.55 23.23
C SER A 153 -9.20 12.95 22.58
N LYS A 154 -8.87 13.02 21.30
CA LYS A 154 -8.68 14.28 20.56
C LYS A 154 -9.58 14.42 19.32
N VAL A 155 -10.54 13.52 19.12
CA VAL A 155 -11.42 13.56 17.94
C VAL A 155 -12.46 14.66 18.03
N SER A 156 -12.84 15.24 16.89
CA SER A 156 -13.96 16.18 16.80
C SER A 156 -15.30 15.46 16.93
N ASP A 157 -16.40 16.18 17.07
CA ASP A 157 -17.71 15.57 17.14
C ASP A 157 -18.10 14.89 15.82
N GLU A 158 -17.74 15.48 14.67
CA GLU A 158 -17.93 14.87 13.35
C GLU A 158 -17.10 13.57 13.19
N GLU A 159 -15.90 13.53 13.73
CA GLU A 159 -15.07 12.32 13.70
C GLU A 159 -15.63 11.22 14.59
N LYS A 160 -16.25 11.57 15.74
CA LYS A 160 -16.96 10.60 16.59
C LYS A 160 -18.13 9.96 15.86
N ASP A 161 -18.94 10.77 15.18
CA ASP A 161 -20.06 10.26 14.39
C ASP A 161 -19.60 9.27 13.32
N LEU A 162 -18.49 9.56 12.62
CA LEU A 162 -17.89 8.65 11.65
C LEU A 162 -17.36 7.35 12.28
N ILE A 163 -16.79 7.42 13.47
CA ILE A 163 -16.30 6.26 14.23
C ILE A 163 -17.49 5.40 14.63
N ASP A 164 -18.53 5.99 15.21
CA ASP A 164 -19.74 5.29 15.66
C ASP A 164 -20.46 4.60 14.48
N ASP A 165 -20.58 5.28 13.35
CA ASP A 165 -21.16 4.71 12.13
C ASP A 165 -20.37 3.50 11.60
N LEU A 166 -19.04 3.59 11.63
CA LEU A 166 -18.18 2.48 11.22
C LEU A 166 -18.33 1.27 12.14
N GLU A 167 -18.36 1.47 13.46
CA GLU A 167 -18.59 0.40 14.43
C GLU A 167 -19.94 -0.28 14.24
N GLN A 168 -21.00 0.50 14.02
CA GLN A 168 -22.32 -0.04 13.73
C GLN A 168 -22.33 -0.86 12.43
N ALA A 169 -21.57 -0.44 11.41
CA ALA A 169 -21.47 -1.20 10.16
C ALA A 169 -20.82 -2.57 10.39
N PHE A 170 -19.76 -2.64 11.20
CA PHE A 170 -19.12 -3.92 11.56
C PHE A 170 -20.01 -4.80 12.45
N ALA A 171 -20.71 -4.20 13.44
CA ALA A 171 -21.65 -4.93 14.30
C ALA A 171 -22.80 -5.60 13.50
N LYS A 172 -23.32 -4.94 12.48
CA LYS A 172 -24.35 -5.50 11.57
C LYS A 172 -23.83 -6.69 10.77
N VAL A 173 -22.55 -6.72 10.42
CA VAL A 173 -21.93 -7.85 9.70
C VAL A 173 -21.78 -9.07 10.59
N ASP A 174 -21.37 -8.90 11.84
CA ASP A 174 -21.24 -10.00 12.79
C ASP A 174 -22.60 -10.64 13.12
N GLN A 175 -23.66 -9.84 13.25
CA GLN A 175 -25.01 -10.38 13.50
C GLN A 175 -25.55 -11.21 12.34
N LYS A 176 -25.21 -10.90 11.08
CA LYS A 176 -25.63 -11.69 9.91
C LYS A 176 -25.03 -13.09 9.88
N LYS A 177 -23.90 -13.34 10.51
CA LYS A 177 -23.31 -14.69 10.64
C LYS A 177 -24.15 -15.66 11.46
N PHE A 178 -25.00 -15.16 12.36
CA PHE A 178 -25.84 -15.99 13.25
C PHE A 178 -27.22 -16.30 12.69
N VAL A 179 -27.61 -15.72 11.55
CA VAL A 179 -28.94 -15.92 10.95
C VAL A 179 -28.94 -16.93 9.79
N THR A 180 -27.77 -17.45 9.42
CA THR A 180 -27.63 -18.44 8.34
C THR A 180 -27.21 -19.81 8.93
N VAL A 181 -28.08 -20.41 9.74
CA VAL A 181 -28.08 -21.84 10.10
C VAL A 181 -29.42 -22.43 9.71
#